data_de1f4e7966de20faf74ec5068e42f14e
#
_entry.id   de1f4e7966de20faf74ec5068e42f14e
#
_cell.length_a   1.000
_cell.length_b   1.000
_cell.length_c   1.000
_cell.angle_alpha   90.00
_cell.angle_beta   90.00
_cell.angle_gamma   90.00
#
_symmetry.space_group_name_H-M   'P 1'
#
loop_
_entity.id
_entity.type
_entity.pdbx_description
1 polymer ?
#
loop_
_entity_poly.entity_id
_entity_poly.type
_entity_poly.pdbx_seq_one_letter_code
_entity_poly.pdbx_strand_id
1 'polypeptide(L)'
;SEMIARFLSHIGFVNLGFFFAPRPHDANALLALRTYKFLKQLPIKVIDASAFSESFDTPQLAIALQTHTPDIVIIDYLHLMASAKDEGMVEALAELSRELKRLALRYRCVIVGLSQINRTANASEADIEQIYYSSALGHAASQVLMLRPQEKGKDRSATDNTRQVECALVKNRNGPLAKVMTVFCPSVMRFVSCA
;
A
#
# COMPACT_ATOMS: atom_id res chain seq x y z
N SER A 1 0.49 5.55 -15.71
CA SER A 1 0.40 4.31 -14.92
C SER A 1 -0.86 4.33 -14.07
N GLU A 2 -1.37 3.17 -13.70
CA GLU A 2 -2.56 2.99 -12.85
C GLU A 2 -2.40 3.69 -11.49
N MET A 3 -1.21 3.68 -10.93
CA MET A 3 -0.88 4.36 -9.68
C MET A 3 -1.15 5.88 -9.77
N ILE A 4 -0.78 6.53 -10.87
CA ILE A 4 -1.07 7.96 -11.09
C ILE A 4 -2.58 8.21 -11.15
N ALA A 5 -3.35 7.34 -11.81
CA ALA A 5 -4.80 7.44 -11.84
C ALA A 5 -5.41 7.35 -10.44
N ARG A 6 -4.91 6.45 -9.59
CA ARG A 6 -5.34 6.31 -8.19
C ARG A 6 -5.00 7.55 -7.36
N PHE A 7 -3.81 8.14 -7.53
CA PHE A 7 -3.46 9.40 -6.86
C PHE A 7 -4.37 10.56 -7.31
N LEU A 8 -4.61 10.69 -8.61
CA LEU A 8 -5.50 11.72 -9.14
C LEU A 8 -6.94 11.55 -8.63
N SER A 9 -7.41 10.30 -8.55
CA SER A 9 -8.72 9.99 -8.00
C SER A 9 -8.81 10.38 -6.52
N HIS A 10 -7.81 9.98 -5.73
CA HIS A 10 -7.78 10.23 -4.28
C HIS A 10 -7.70 11.72 -3.94
N ILE A 11 -6.76 12.45 -4.57
CA ILE A 11 -6.49 13.88 -4.25
C ILE A 11 -7.55 14.78 -4.87
N GLY A 12 -7.93 14.51 -6.12
CA GLY A 12 -8.85 15.34 -6.89
C GLY A 12 -10.32 15.00 -6.71
N PHE A 13 -10.67 13.94 -5.95
CA PHE A 13 -12.04 13.41 -5.89
C PHE A 13 -12.62 13.07 -7.27
N VAL A 14 -11.75 12.74 -8.23
CA VAL A 14 -12.14 12.32 -9.57
C VAL A 14 -12.50 10.84 -9.53
N ASN A 15 -13.64 10.47 -10.11
CA ASN A 15 -14.00 9.06 -10.19
C ASN A 15 -12.91 8.26 -10.92
N LEU A 16 -12.43 7.18 -10.29
CA LEU A 16 -11.36 6.36 -10.83
C LEU A 16 -11.68 5.80 -12.23
N GLY A 17 -12.94 5.44 -12.48
CA GLY A 17 -13.41 4.96 -13.79
C GLY A 17 -13.23 5.97 -14.93
N PHE A 18 -13.17 7.26 -14.62
CA PHE A 18 -12.88 8.31 -15.62
C PHE A 18 -11.54 8.09 -16.32
N PHE A 19 -10.51 7.61 -15.60
CA PHE A 19 -9.16 7.42 -16.15
C PHE A 19 -9.05 6.21 -17.08
N PHE A 20 -9.99 5.27 -16.97
CA PHE A 20 -10.01 4.06 -17.81
C PHE A 20 -11.00 4.15 -18.99
N ALA A 21 -11.99 5.03 -18.89
CA ALA A 21 -12.97 5.29 -19.94
C ALA A 21 -13.33 6.77 -19.97
N PRO A 22 -12.41 7.66 -20.39
CA PRO A 22 -12.64 9.10 -20.42
C PRO A 22 -13.72 9.46 -21.45
N ARG A 23 -14.66 10.32 -21.06
CA ARG A 23 -15.68 10.88 -21.95
C ARG A 23 -15.28 12.29 -22.36
N PRO A 24 -15.43 12.67 -23.63
CA PRO A 24 -15.26 14.04 -24.05
C PRO A 24 -16.18 14.97 -23.25
N HIS A 25 -15.69 16.14 -22.86
CA HIS A 25 -16.42 17.16 -22.10
C HIS A 25 -16.89 16.74 -20.68
N ASP A 26 -16.27 15.73 -20.08
CA ASP A 26 -16.54 15.37 -18.69
C ASP A 26 -15.98 16.46 -17.75
N ALA A 27 -16.80 16.91 -16.79
CA ALA A 27 -16.39 17.87 -15.75
C ALA A 27 -15.16 17.34 -14.95
N ASN A 28 -14.99 16.04 -14.87
CA ASN A 28 -13.81 15.40 -14.26
C ASN A 28 -12.50 15.71 -15.00
N ALA A 29 -12.54 16.04 -16.30
CA ALA A 29 -11.33 16.31 -17.08
C ALA A 29 -10.57 17.53 -16.57
N LEU A 30 -11.28 18.64 -16.29
CA LEU A 30 -10.67 19.86 -15.75
C LEU A 30 -10.12 19.61 -14.33
N LEU A 31 -10.88 18.88 -13.51
CA LEU A 31 -10.48 18.55 -12.15
C LEU A 31 -9.25 17.63 -12.16
N ALA A 32 -9.22 16.62 -13.02
CA ALA A 32 -8.06 15.75 -13.21
C ALA A 32 -6.82 16.53 -13.65
N LEU A 33 -6.96 17.47 -14.58
CA LEU A 33 -5.85 18.29 -15.04
C LEU A 33 -5.30 19.21 -13.93
N ARG A 34 -6.17 19.85 -13.16
CA ARG A 34 -5.76 20.67 -11.99
C ARG A 34 -5.02 19.82 -10.96
N THR A 35 -5.56 18.66 -10.62
CA THR A 35 -4.95 17.73 -9.68
C THR A 35 -3.61 17.20 -10.18
N TYR A 36 -3.50 16.91 -11.47
CA TYR A 36 -2.23 16.49 -12.08
C TYR A 36 -1.15 17.59 -11.99
N LYS A 37 -1.52 18.85 -12.27
CA LYS A 37 -0.60 20.00 -12.10
C LYS A 37 -0.14 20.15 -10.66
N PHE A 38 -1.03 19.95 -9.69
CA PHE A 38 -0.70 19.95 -8.27
C PHE A 38 0.24 18.79 -7.90
N LEU A 39 -0.06 17.56 -8.33
CA LEU A 39 0.78 16.39 -8.09
C LEU A 39 2.22 16.58 -8.60
N LYS A 40 2.39 17.23 -9.74
CA LYS A 40 3.74 17.50 -10.28
C LYS A 40 4.59 18.44 -9.43
N GLN A 41 3.99 19.17 -8.51
CA GLN A 41 4.68 20.07 -7.58
C GLN A 41 5.06 19.35 -6.27
N LEU A 42 4.47 18.20 -5.99
CA LEU A 42 4.78 17.42 -4.80
C LEU A 42 6.12 16.68 -4.94
N PRO A 43 6.88 16.54 -3.87
CA PRO A 43 8.14 15.81 -3.86
C PRO A 43 7.91 14.28 -3.89
N ILE A 44 7.15 13.82 -4.88
CA ILE A 44 6.82 12.40 -5.07
C ILE A 44 7.58 11.87 -6.28
N LYS A 45 8.34 10.80 -6.08
CA LYS A 45 9.00 10.04 -7.14
C LYS A 45 8.35 8.67 -7.23
N VAL A 46 7.87 8.33 -8.42
CA VAL A 46 7.36 6.98 -8.71
C VAL A 46 8.42 6.24 -9.52
N ILE A 47 8.83 5.08 -9.02
CA ILE A 47 9.74 4.17 -9.71
C ILE A 47 8.92 2.95 -10.11
N ASP A 48 8.83 2.70 -11.41
CA ASP A 48 8.14 1.53 -11.95
C ASP A 48 9.15 0.41 -12.12
N ALA A 49 8.98 -0.68 -11.38
CA ALA A 49 9.89 -1.83 -11.43
C ALA A 49 9.93 -2.48 -12.82
N SER A 50 8.89 -2.36 -13.63
CA SER A 50 8.86 -2.88 -15.01
C SER A 50 9.82 -2.17 -15.96
N ALA A 51 10.36 -1.02 -15.56
CA ALA A 51 11.37 -0.28 -16.34
C ALA A 51 12.77 -0.89 -16.20
N PHE A 52 12.97 -1.83 -15.28
CA PHE A 52 14.24 -2.53 -15.09
C PHE A 52 14.21 -3.85 -15.86
N SER A 53 15.30 -4.17 -16.56
CA SER A 53 15.45 -5.43 -17.32
C SER A 53 15.56 -6.65 -16.42
N GLU A 54 15.92 -6.45 -15.17
CA GLU A 54 16.02 -7.44 -14.11
C GLU A 54 15.02 -7.10 -12.97
N SER A 55 14.81 -8.04 -12.05
CA SER A 55 13.98 -7.79 -10.89
C SER A 55 14.50 -6.60 -10.07
N PHE A 56 13.59 -5.74 -9.59
CA PHE A 56 13.94 -4.66 -8.67
C PHE A 56 14.20 -5.26 -7.28
N ASP A 57 15.44 -5.23 -6.85
CA ASP A 57 15.89 -5.82 -5.59
C ASP A 57 16.46 -4.78 -4.60
N THR A 58 17.04 -5.23 -3.49
CA THR A 58 17.57 -4.34 -2.45
C THR A 58 18.81 -3.53 -2.89
N PRO A 59 19.71 -3.99 -3.74
CA PRO A 59 20.74 -3.17 -4.36
C PRO A 59 20.19 -1.98 -5.16
N GLN A 60 19.22 -2.20 -6.04
CA GLN A 60 18.61 -1.11 -6.81
C GLN A 60 17.85 -0.14 -5.88
N LEU A 61 17.17 -0.66 -4.85
CA LEU A 61 16.57 0.20 -3.83
C LEU A 61 17.63 1.06 -3.13
N ALA A 62 18.78 0.51 -2.77
CA ALA A 62 19.85 1.26 -2.12
C ALA A 62 20.37 2.41 -3.01
N ILE A 63 20.52 2.17 -4.31
CA ILE A 63 20.90 3.20 -5.30
C ILE A 63 19.83 4.29 -5.36
N ALA A 64 18.54 3.91 -5.41
CA ALA A 64 17.43 4.86 -5.43
C ALA A 64 17.39 5.72 -4.15
N LEU A 65 17.60 5.12 -2.98
CA LEU A 65 17.67 5.82 -1.69
C LEU A 65 18.83 6.82 -1.65
N GLN A 66 20.00 6.44 -2.16
CA GLN A 66 21.17 7.31 -2.22
C GLN A 66 20.95 8.49 -3.17
N THR A 67 20.31 8.22 -4.32
CA THR A 67 20.10 9.23 -5.38
C THR A 67 19.02 10.24 -5.00
N HIS A 68 17.92 9.79 -4.37
CA HIS A 68 16.74 10.62 -4.14
C HIS A 68 16.58 11.07 -2.70
N THR A 69 17.31 10.49 -1.75
CA THR A 69 17.26 10.82 -0.30
C THR A 69 15.84 11.06 0.24
N PRO A 70 14.91 10.12 0.05
CA PRO A 70 13.53 10.31 0.47
C PRO A 70 13.36 10.19 1.98
N ASP A 71 12.40 10.89 2.57
CA ASP A 71 11.99 10.70 3.96
C ASP A 71 11.15 9.43 4.13
N ILE A 72 10.33 9.10 3.14
CA ILE A 72 9.42 7.95 3.15
C ILE A 72 9.53 7.19 1.84
N VAL A 73 9.61 5.89 1.92
CA VAL A 73 9.56 4.95 0.79
C VAL A 73 8.38 4.03 0.96
N ILE A 74 7.57 3.88 -0.08
CA ILE A 74 6.46 2.93 -0.12
C ILE A 74 6.78 1.87 -1.17
N ILE A 75 6.73 0.59 -0.77
CA ILE A 75 6.99 -0.56 -1.65
C ILE A 75 5.68 -1.32 -1.85
N ASP A 76 5.15 -1.31 -3.06
CA ASP A 76 3.92 -2.00 -3.44
C ASP A 76 4.24 -3.07 -4.50
N TYR A 77 4.43 -4.31 -4.12
CA TYR A 77 4.41 -4.95 -2.81
C TYR A 77 5.69 -5.81 -2.59
N LEU A 78 5.98 -6.15 -1.34
CA LEU A 78 7.26 -6.74 -0.93
C LEU A 78 7.60 -8.06 -1.63
N HIS A 79 6.61 -8.90 -1.95
CA HIS A 79 6.83 -10.19 -2.62
C HIS A 79 7.49 -10.04 -4.01
N LEU A 80 7.33 -8.88 -4.67
CA LEU A 80 8.00 -8.63 -5.95
C LEU A 80 9.52 -8.42 -5.81
N MET A 81 9.98 -8.07 -4.60
CA MET A 81 11.40 -7.91 -4.30
C MET A 81 12.04 -9.19 -3.75
N ALA A 82 11.23 -10.16 -3.32
CA ALA A 82 11.72 -11.42 -2.80
C ALA A 82 12.10 -12.35 -3.97
N SER A 83 13.37 -12.67 -4.10
CA SER A 83 13.93 -13.48 -5.22
C SER A 83 13.73 -14.98 -5.00
N ALA A 84 12.54 -15.43 -4.58
CA ALA A 84 12.28 -16.85 -4.40
C ALA A 84 11.03 -17.30 -5.16
N LYS A 85 11.07 -18.51 -5.72
CA LYS A 85 9.87 -19.25 -6.11
C LYS A 85 9.19 -19.78 -4.85
N ASP A 86 7.98 -20.33 -4.94
CA ASP A 86 7.12 -20.70 -3.80
C ASP A 86 7.83 -21.43 -2.65
N GLU A 87 8.79 -22.30 -2.94
CA GLU A 87 9.68 -22.91 -1.94
C GLU A 87 10.78 -21.92 -1.55
N GLY A 88 10.86 -21.56 -0.27
CA GLY A 88 11.84 -20.62 0.28
C GLY A 88 11.37 -19.15 0.33
N MET A 89 10.09 -18.87 0.02
CA MET A 89 9.55 -17.51 0.08
C MET A 89 9.58 -16.92 1.50
N VAL A 90 9.38 -17.75 2.53
CA VAL A 90 9.43 -17.30 3.93
C VAL A 90 10.83 -16.82 4.30
N GLU A 91 11.86 -17.58 3.93
CA GLU A 91 13.26 -17.24 4.15
C GLU A 91 13.67 -16.00 3.36
N ALA A 92 13.25 -15.91 2.10
CA ALA A 92 13.52 -14.76 1.24
C ALA A 92 12.87 -13.48 1.79
N LEU A 93 11.64 -13.55 2.28
CA LEU A 93 10.97 -12.42 2.94
C LEU A 93 11.62 -12.06 4.28
N ALA A 94 12.14 -13.06 5.01
CA ALA A 94 12.89 -12.83 6.24
C ALA A 94 14.19 -12.08 5.98
N GLU A 95 14.92 -12.47 4.94
CA GLU A 95 16.15 -11.76 4.54
C GLU A 95 15.83 -10.35 4.04
N LEU A 96 14.88 -10.22 3.13
CA LEU A 96 14.40 -8.93 2.62
C LEU A 96 14.03 -7.99 3.80
N SER A 97 13.30 -8.48 4.79
CA SER A 97 12.88 -7.65 5.93
C SER A 97 14.06 -7.14 6.77
N ARG A 98 15.12 -7.97 6.94
CA ARG A 98 16.35 -7.56 7.61
C ARG A 98 17.11 -6.50 6.82
N GLU A 99 17.18 -6.69 5.49
CA GLU A 99 17.82 -5.72 4.61
C GLU A 99 17.09 -4.38 4.56
N LEU A 100 15.76 -4.38 4.41
CA LEU A 100 14.95 -3.16 4.46
C LEU A 100 15.13 -2.41 5.76
N LYS A 101 15.21 -3.12 6.90
CA LYS A 101 15.51 -2.51 8.20
C LYS A 101 16.88 -1.84 8.22
N ARG A 102 17.92 -2.48 7.66
CA ARG A 102 19.27 -1.90 7.56
C ARG A 102 19.28 -0.65 6.67
N LEU A 103 18.59 -0.71 5.52
CA LEU A 103 18.46 0.42 4.60
C LEU A 103 17.74 1.61 5.25
N ALA A 104 16.61 1.37 5.93
CA ALA A 104 15.89 2.41 6.63
C ALA A 104 16.77 3.16 7.65
N LEU A 105 17.57 2.42 8.42
CA LEU A 105 18.50 2.99 9.39
C LEU A 105 19.67 3.74 8.71
N ARG A 106 20.25 3.14 7.67
CA ARG A 106 21.40 3.71 6.95
C ARG A 106 21.05 5.04 6.29
N TYR A 107 19.89 5.09 5.62
CA TYR A 107 19.44 6.25 4.85
C TYR A 107 18.52 7.17 5.66
N ARG A 108 18.24 6.85 6.93
CA ARG A 108 17.38 7.64 7.85
C ARG A 108 16.00 7.92 7.25
N CYS A 109 15.40 6.94 6.60
CA CYS A 109 14.07 7.04 6.01
C CYS A 109 13.09 6.04 6.64
N VAL A 110 11.80 6.29 6.47
CA VAL A 110 10.75 5.33 6.81
C VAL A 110 10.49 4.45 5.59
N ILE A 111 10.53 3.13 5.76
CA ILE A 111 10.13 2.18 4.70
C ILE A 111 8.79 1.57 5.09
N VAL A 112 7.78 1.78 4.24
CA VAL A 112 6.44 1.20 4.33
C VAL A 112 6.33 0.11 3.28
N GLY A 113 6.38 -1.14 3.70
CA GLY A 113 6.21 -2.30 2.80
C GLY A 113 4.78 -2.81 2.83
N LEU A 114 4.16 -2.96 1.66
CA LEU A 114 2.85 -3.59 1.52
C LEU A 114 3.01 -5.10 1.34
N SER A 115 2.17 -5.87 2.01
CA SER A 115 2.13 -7.32 1.89
C SER A 115 0.69 -7.81 1.84
N GLN A 116 0.43 -8.81 1.02
CA GLN A 116 -0.89 -9.43 0.97
C GLN A 116 -1.04 -10.45 2.09
N ILE A 117 -2.24 -10.50 2.68
CA ILE A 117 -2.62 -11.53 3.64
C ILE A 117 -3.22 -12.70 2.86
N ASN A 118 -2.83 -13.93 3.20
CA ASN A 118 -3.40 -15.12 2.57
C ASN A 118 -4.88 -15.27 2.96
N ARG A 119 -5.78 -15.46 1.99
CA ARG A 119 -7.24 -15.48 2.17
C ARG A 119 -7.78 -16.71 2.90
N THR A 120 -6.95 -17.71 3.17
CA THR A 120 -7.36 -18.95 3.87
C THR A 120 -7.45 -18.81 5.39
N ALA A 121 -6.98 -17.71 5.96
CA ALA A 121 -7.14 -17.42 7.37
C ALA A 121 -8.56 -16.87 7.63
N ASN A 122 -9.32 -17.57 8.49
CA ASN A 122 -10.64 -17.10 8.93
C ASN A 122 -10.56 -15.67 9.45
N ALA A 123 -11.41 -14.78 8.92
CA ALA A 123 -11.35 -13.34 9.13
C ALA A 123 -11.57 -12.88 10.60
N SER A 124 -11.94 -13.79 11.50
CA SER A 124 -12.33 -13.44 12.88
C SER A 124 -11.17 -13.31 13.87
N GLU A 125 -10.01 -13.93 13.60
CA GLU A 125 -8.87 -13.94 14.55
C GLU A 125 -7.52 -13.94 13.83
N ALA A 126 -7.34 -13.10 12.80
CA ALA A 126 -6.04 -13.01 12.14
C ALA A 126 -5.01 -12.36 13.09
N ASP A 127 -4.46 -13.14 13.98
CA ASP A 127 -3.25 -12.80 14.71
C ASP A 127 -2.06 -12.62 13.75
N ILE A 128 -1.05 -11.89 14.18
CA ILE A 128 0.20 -11.67 13.43
C ILE A 128 0.78 -12.99 12.89
N GLU A 129 0.51 -14.12 13.56
CA GLU A 129 0.94 -15.48 13.17
C GLU A 129 0.25 -16.02 11.92
N GLN A 130 -0.96 -15.54 11.60
CA GLN A 130 -1.72 -15.96 10.41
C GLN A 130 -1.32 -15.22 9.11
N ILE A 131 -0.45 -14.24 9.21
CA ILE A 131 0.24 -13.68 8.06
C ILE A 131 1.33 -14.69 7.65
N TYR A 132 0.93 -15.83 7.08
CA TYR A 132 1.74 -17.05 6.90
C TYR A 132 3.06 -16.85 6.12
N TYR A 133 3.16 -15.82 5.27
CA TYR A 133 4.42 -15.37 4.66
C TYR A 133 5.05 -14.19 5.40
N SER A 134 4.44 -13.72 6.49
CA SER A 134 4.80 -12.46 7.11
C SER A 134 5.20 -12.54 8.58
N SER A 135 5.28 -13.73 9.19
CA SER A 135 5.84 -13.81 10.54
C SER A 135 7.22 -13.14 10.59
N ALA A 136 8.06 -13.40 9.60
CA ALA A 136 9.38 -12.78 9.49
C ALA A 136 9.30 -11.26 9.22
N LEU A 137 8.42 -10.81 8.31
CA LEU A 137 8.14 -9.39 8.07
C LEU A 137 7.58 -8.72 9.33
N GLY A 138 6.61 -9.37 9.97
CA GLY A 138 6.03 -8.91 11.22
C GLY A 138 7.06 -8.78 12.34
N HIS A 139 8.00 -9.71 12.46
CA HIS A 139 9.07 -9.65 13.46
C HIS A 139 10.04 -8.48 13.22
N ALA A 140 10.45 -8.24 11.99
CA ALA A 140 11.38 -7.17 11.65
C ALA A 140 10.74 -5.77 11.74
N ALA A 141 9.47 -5.64 11.39
CA ALA A 141 8.76 -4.37 11.39
C ALA A 141 8.67 -3.74 12.79
N SER A 142 8.81 -2.42 12.86
CA SER A 142 8.57 -1.65 14.09
C SER A 142 7.07 -1.47 14.35
N GLN A 143 6.27 -1.36 13.29
CA GLN A 143 4.82 -1.24 13.33
C GLN A 143 4.22 -2.16 12.27
N VAL A 144 3.05 -2.73 12.56
CA VAL A 144 2.25 -3.51 11.61
C VAL A 144 0.82 -2.99 11.65
N LEU A 145 0.36 -2.46 10.52
CA LEU A 145 -1.01 -2.03 10.31
C LEU A 145 -1.71 -3.07 9.43
N MET A 146 -2.82 -3.61 9.91
CA MET A 146 -3.68 -4.53 9.16
C MET A 146 -4.93 -3.80 8.68
N LEU A 147 -5.27 -3.99 7.41
CA LEU A 147 -6.53 -3.53 6.83
C LEU A 147 -7.43 -4.75 6.63
N ARG A 148 -8.51 -4.83 7.39
CA ARG A 148 -9.46 -5.95 7.38
C ARG A 148 -10.80 -5.49 6.83
N PRO A 149 -11.15 -5.83 5.56
CA PRO A 149 -12.49 -5.58 5.07
C PRO A 149 -13.50 -6.36 5.91
N GLN A 150 -14.54 -5.68 6.39
CA GLN A 150 -15.65 -6.32 7.08
C GLN A 150 -16.65 -6.86 6.04
N GLU A 151 -17.10 -8.09 6.23
CA GLU A 151 -18.16 -8.63 5.39
C GLU A 151 -19.44 -7.82 5.62
N LYS A 152 -19.97 -7.21 4.56
CA LYS A 152 -21.29 -6.61 4.62
C LYS A 152 -22.31 -7.73 4.83
N GLY A 153 -23.13 -7.63 5.86
CA GLY A 153 -24.40 -8.34 5.93
C GLY A 153 -25.18 -8.18 4.61
N LYS A 154 -26.08 -9.12 4.31
CA LYS A 154 -26.78 -9.31 3.01
C LYS A 154 -27.55 -8.10 2.42
N ASP A 155 -27.61 -6.96 3.12
CA ASP A 155 -28.23 -5.72 2.63
C ASP A 155 -27.27 -4.85 1.84
N ARG A 156 -26.98 -5.29 0.60
CA ARG A 156 -26.37 -4.42 -0.40
C ARG A 156 -27.47 -3.63 -1.10
N SER A 157 -27.68 -2.38 -0.71
CA SER A 157 -28.27 -1.42 -1.63
C SER A 157 -27.30 -1.24 -2.81
N ALA A 158 -27.77 -1.50 -4.02
CA ALA A 158 -26.96 -1.59 -5.24
C ALA A 158 -26.25 -0.25 -5.64
N THR A 159 -26.46 0.81 -4.90
CA THR A 159 -25.96 2.16 -5.21
C THR A 159 -24.75 2.60 -4.40
N ASP A 160 -24.43 1.95 -3.28
CA ASP A 160 -23.30 2.34 -2.43
C ASP A 160 -22.19 1.28 -2.47
N ASN A 161 -21.15 1.54 -3.28
CA ASN A 161 -19.99 0.66 -3.42
C ASN A 161 -18.95 0.86 -2.30
N THR A 162 -19.32 1.46 -1.17
CA THR A 162 -18.44 1.65 -0.03
C THR A 162 -18.22 0.35 0.74
N ARG A 163 -17.07 0.25 1.43
CA ARG A 163 -16.68 -0.92 2.22
C ARG A 163 -16.23 -0.49 3.60
N GLN A 164 -16.78 -1.10 4.64
CA GLN A 164 -16.22 -0.95 5.97
C GLN A 164 -14.90 -1.70 6.07
N VAL A 165 -13.90 -1.04 6.64
CA VAL A 165 -12.55 -1.60 6.81
C VAL A 165 -12.08 -1.29 8.22
N GLU A 166 -11.75 -2.33 8.98
CA GLU A 166 -11.03 -2.19 10.23
C GLU A 166 -9.56 -1.91 9.92
N CYS A 167 -9.04 -0.80 10.41
CA CYS A 167 -7.62 -0.48 10.42
C CYS A 167 -7.08 -0.79 11.81
N ALA A 168 -6.33 -1.89 11.94
CA ALA A 168 -5.81 -2.37 13.22
C ALA A 168 -4.29 -2.24 13.26
N LEU A 169 -3.76 -1.42 14.18
CA LEU A 169 -2.35 -1.38 14.50
C LEU A 169 -2.06 -2.56 15.46
N VAL A 170 -1.67 -3.71 14.90
CA VAL A 170 -1.51 -4.98 15.62
C VAL A 170 -0.11 -5.14 16.22
N LYS A 171 0.84 -4.31 15.80
CA LYS A 171 2.17 -4.19 16.40
C LYS A 171 2.59 -2.74 16.44
N ASN A 172 3.08 -2.29 17.58
CA ASN A 172 3.65 -0.96 17.75
C ASN A 172 4.74 -1.01 18.83
N ARG A 173 6.01 -0.93 18.43
CA ARG A 173 7.14 -0.99 19.37
C ARG A 173 7.24 0.24 20.28
N ASN A 174 6.72 1.38 19.83
CA ASN A 174 6.92 2.66 20.47
C ASN A 174 5.64 3.27 21.05
N GLY A 175 4.54 2.48 21.15
CA GLY A 175 3.28 2.97 21.67
C GLY A 175 2.20 1.90 21.80
N PRO A 176 0.98 2.27 22.17
CA PRO A 176 -0.12 1.34 22.33
C PRO A 176 -0.59 0.79 20.98
N LEU A 177 -1.28 -0.35 21.04
CA LEU A 177 -2.06 -0.88 19.94
C LEU A 177 -3.36 -0.07 19.79
N ALA A 178 -3.89 -0.02 18.58
CA ALA A 178 -5.13 0.72 18.30
C ALA A 178 -5.92 0.05 17.17
N LYS A 179 -7.23 0.27 17.18
CA LYS A 179 -8.12 -0.14 16.09
C LYS A 179 -9.07 1.01 15.79
N VAL A 180 -9.34 1.22 14.51
CA VAL A 180 -10.31 2.22 14.05
C VAL A 180 -11.12 1.64 12.89
N MET A 181 -12.43 1.89 12.91
CA MET A 181 -13.30 1.57 11.78
C MET A 181 -13.28 2.72 10.78
N THR A 182 -13.17 2.39 9.53
CA THR A 182 -13.16 3.33 8.41
C THR A 182 -14.10 2.85 7.32
N VAL A 183 -14.50 3.76 6.43
CA VAL A 183 -15.21 3.44 5.20
C VAL A 183 -14.29 3.70 4.02
N PHE A 184 -14.05 2.68 3.23
CA PHE A 184 -13.33 2.81 1.96
C PHE A 184 -14.32 3.10 0.84
N CYS A 185 -14.07 4.18 0.08
CA CYS A 185 -14.84 4.60 -1.08
C CYS A 185 -14.04 4.29 -2.36
N PRO A 186 -14.28 3.15 -3.04
CA PRO A 186 -13.48 2.73 -4.20
C PRO A 186 -13.58 3.68 -5.38
N SER A 187 -14.72 4.35 -5.56
CA SER A 187 -14.93 5.28 -6.69
C SER A 187 -13.96 6.45 -6.71
N VAL A 188 -13.48 6.86 -5.53
CA VAL A 188 -12.52 7.96 -5.35
C VAL A 188 -11.28 7.53 -4.56
N MET A 189 -11.08 6.23 -4.37
CA MET A 189 -9.91 5.64 -3.71
C MET A 189 -9.60 6.26 -2.33
N ARG A 190 -10.62 6.50 -1.51
CA ARG A 190 -10.46 7.16 -0.20
C ARG A 190 -10.96 6.33 0.95
N PHE A 191 -10.25 6.47 2.08
CA PHE A 191 -10.74 6.10 3.38
C PHE A 191 -11.30 7.35 4.08
N VAL A 192 -12.47 7.20 4.69
CA VAL A 192 -13.10 8.24 5.51
C VAL A 192 -13.38 7.68 6.90
N SER A 193 -13.36 8.54 7.93
CA SER A 193 -13.72 8.12 9.28
C SER A 193 -15.18 7.69 9.31
N CYS A 194 -15.50 6.64 10.07
CA CYS A 194 -16.87 6.43 10.52
C CYS A 194 -17.16 7.52 11.56
N ALA A 195 -18.15 8.38 11.26
CA ALA A 195 -18.67 9.34 12.22
C ALA A 195 -19.41 8.62 13.35
#